data_f74c27aa422b8f015a32cfe48e88b0a1
#
_entry.id   f74c27aa422b8f015a32cfe48e88b0a1
#
_cell.length_a   1.000
_cell.length_b   1.000
_cell.length_c   1.000
_cell.angle_alpha   90.00
_cell.angle_beta   90.00
_cell.angle_gamma   90.00
#
_symmetry.space_group_name_H-M   'P 1'
#
loop_
_entity.id
_entity.type
_entity.pdbx_description
1 polymer ?
#
loop_
_entity_poly.entity_id
_entity_poly.type
_entity_poly.pdbx_seq_one_letter_code
_entity_poly.pdbx_strand_id
1 'polypeptide(L)'
;MRPLADEIRPQTLDDVAGQKHLLGEGALLRRLIENGTDANLIFYGPSGTGKTTVANIIARQAKKALYTLNATTASLQDVKNVMADVDTMMAPNGILLYLDEIQYFNKKQQQSLLEFLENGKITLIASTTENPYFYIYNALLSRSTVFEFKPLSVEDTIPAVERGLRIEQERSQLPFTWEEDVPRTVAAGCGGDVRKAINAVELLYRSAKPKDGGLYVTRDDALQLSQCSAMRYDREGDDHYDLLSALHKSIRGSDPDAAVYLSLIHISEPTRH
;
A
#
# COMPACT_ATOMS: atom_id res chain seq x y z
N MET A 1 13.21 -8.14 -16.02
CA MET A 1 12.73 -8.99 -14.91
C MET A 1 11.72 -8.17 -14.15
N ARG A 2 10.55 -8.70 -13.81
CA ARG A 2 9.58 -7.97 -12.98
C ARG A 2 10.09 -7.95 -11.54
N PRO A 3 9.85 -6.89 -10.75
CA PRO A 3 10.19 -6.87 -9.33
C PRO A 3 9.51 -8.02 -8.57
N LEU A 4 10.20 -8.63 -7.62
CA LEU A 4 9.67 -9.73 -6.82
C LEU A 4 8.32 -9.39 -6.17
N ALA A 5 8.18 -8.16 -5.68
CA ALA A 5 6.94 -7.66 -5.06
C ALA A 5 5.71 -7.71 -5.97
N ASP A 6 5.88 -7.62 -7.29
CA ASP A 6 4.76 -7.72 -8.24
C ASP A 6 4.45 -9.18 -8.60
N GLU A 7 5.45 -10.06 -8.57
CA GLU A 7 5.27 -11.46 -8.92
C GLU A 7 4.61 -12.28 -7.81
N ILE A 8 5.00 -12.01 -6.55
CA ILE A 8 4.48 -12.73 -5.38
C ILE A 8 3.18 -12.14 -4.80
N ARG A 9 2.55 -11.24 -5.56
CA ARG A 9 1.33 -10.56 -5.12
C ARG A 9 0.24 -11.57 -4.74
N PRO A 10 -0.40 -11.44 -3.57
CA PRO A 10 -1.50 -12.30 -3.14
C PRO A 10 -2.59 -12.46 -4.20
N GLN A 11 -3.11 -13.68 -4.32
CA GLN A 11 -4.17 -14.02 -5.26
C GLN A 11 -5.53 -14.18 -4.57
N THR A 12 -5.53 -14.48 -3.27
CA THR A 12 -6.71 -14.64 -2.44
C THR A 12 -6.69 -13.64 -1.28
N LEU A 13 -7.84 -13.39 -0.65
CA LEU A 13 -7.93 -12.51 0.51
C LEU A 13 -7.15 -13.04 1.71
N ASP A 14 -7.07 -14.37 1.85
CA ASP A 14 -6.39 -15.03 2.97
C ASP A 14 -4.86 -14.91 2.87
N ASP A 15 -4.32 -14.67 1.67
CA ASP A 15 -2.89 -14.45 1.43
C ASP A 15 -2.46 -12.99 1.68
N VAL A 16 -3.42 -12.07 1.85
CA VAL A 16 -3.11 -10.66 2.10
C VAL A 16 -2.59 -10.51 3.53
N ALA A 17 -1.40 -9.94 3.66
CA ALA A 17 -0.80 -9.72 4.97
C ALA A 17 -1.61 -8.71 5.80
N GLY A 18 -1.89 -9.03 7.05
CA GLY A 18 -2.56 -8.17 8.01
C GLY A 18 -3.99 -7.77 7.61
N GLN A 19 -4.36 -6.51 7.88
CA GLN A 19 -5.69 -5.92 7.59
C GLN A 19 -6.88 -6.74 8.12
N LYS A 20 -6.72 -7.43 9.26
CA LYS A 20 -7.75 -8.32 9.83
C LYS A 20 -9.08 -7.61 10.09
N HIS A 21 -9.06 -6.30 10.38
CA HIS A 21 -10.25 -5.48 10.58
C HIS A 21 -11.06 -5.28 9.28
N LEU A 22 -10.45 -5.43 8.11
CA LEU A 22 -11.08 -5.31 6.78
C LEU A 22 -11.35 -6.66 6.13
N LEU A 23 -10.38 -7.60 6.26
CA LEU A 23 -10.33 -8.85 5.50
C LEU A 23 -10.49 -10.08 6.37
N GLY A 24 -10.54 -9.93 7.70
CA GLY A 24 -10.81 -11.02 8.62
C GLY A 24 -12.20 -11.62 8.42
N GLU A 25 -12.42 -12.80 8.99
CA GLU A 25 -13.70 -13.48 8.91
C GLU A 25 -14.84 -12.60 9.45
N GLY A 26 -15.91 -12.45 8.68
CA GLY A 26 -17.05 -11.60 9.02
C GLY A 26 -16.84 -10.09 8.86
N ALA A 27 -15.66 -9.62 8.45
CA ALA A 27 -15.41 -8.20 8.21
C ALA A 27 -16.23 -7.66 7.03
N LEU A 28 -16.62 -6.39 7.09
CA LEU A 28 -17.52 -5.78 6.12
C LEU A 28 -16.95 -5.84 4.70
N LEU A 29 -15.69 -5.44 4.50
CA LEU A 29 -15.07 -5.43 3.18
C LEU A 29 -14.98 -6.86 2.61
N ARG A 30 -14.59 -7.85 3.44
CA ARG A 30 -14.54 -9.25 3.03
C ARG A 30 -15.91 -9.73 2.53
N ARG A 31 -16.97 -9.49 3.30
CA ARG A 31 -18.34 -9.88 2.89
C ARG A 31 -18.79 -9.20 1.60
N LEU A 32 -18.45 -7.92 1.42
CA LEU A 32 -18.73 -7.21 0.17
C LEU A 32 -18.05 -7.88 -1.02
N ILE A 33 -16.78 -8.25 -0.86
CA ILE A 33 -16.00 -8.89 -1.92
C ILE A 33 -16.57 -10.28 -2.24
N GLU A 34 -16.82 -11.10 -1.23
CA GLU A 34 -17.34 -12.46 -1.38
C GLU A 34 -18.74 -12.50 -2.02
N ASN A 35 -19.57 -11.49 -1.76
CA ASN A 35 -20.89 -11.34 -2.36
C ASN A 35 -20.88 -10.68 -3.76
N GLY A 36 -19.72 -10.31 -4.28
CA GLY A 36 -19.59 -9.68 -5.60
C GLY A 36 -20.10 -8.24 -5.60
N THR A 37 -19.40 -7.35 -4.95
CA THR A 37 -19.82 -5.93 -4.87
C THR A 37 -19.57 -5.18 -6.16
N ASP A 38 -20.56 -4.36 -6.54
CA ASP A 38 -20.47 -3.32 -7.57
C ASP A 38 -20.32 -1.91 -6.95
N ALA A 39 -20.15 -1.83 -5.65
CA ALA A 39 -20.00 -0.56 -4.94
C ALA A 39 -18.67 0.12 -5.28
N ASN A 40 -18.71 1.44 -5.37
CA ASN A 40 -17.50 2.24 -5.47
C ASN A 40 -16.80 2.27 -4.12
N LEU A 41 -15.48 2.08 -4.12
CA LEU A 41 -14.67 1.97 -2.92
C LEU A 41 -13.54 3.00 -2.94
N ILE A 42 -13.20 3.51 -1.77
CA ILE A 42 -12.03 4.36 -1.58
C ILE A 42 -11.16 3.71 -0.50
N PHE A 43 -9.94 3.36 -0.86
CA PHE A 43 -8.95 2.79 0.03
C PHE A 43 -7.94 3.87 0.40
N TYR A 44 -7.82 4.19 1.69
CA TYR A 44 -6.81 5.13 2.15
C TYR A 44 -5.89 4.52 3.19
N GLY A 45 -4.70 5.06 3.29
CA GLY A 45 -3.68 4.60 4.24
C GLY A 45 -2.29 4.51 3.61
N PRO A 46 -1.26 4.20 4.39
CA PRO A 46 0.14 4.21 3.96
C PRO A 46 0.42 3.31 2.76
N SER A 47 1.54 3.57 2.07
CA SER A 47 2.01 2.73 0.97
C SER A 47 2.30 1.30 1.43
N GLY A 48 2.29 0.33 0.51
CA GLY A 48 2.65 -1.07 0.80
C GLY A 48 1.70 -1.85 1.72
N THR A 49 0.54 -1.28 2.09
CA THR A 49 -0.45 -1.92 2.99
C THR A 49 -1.44 -2.86 2.30
N GLY A 50 -1.32 -3.05 0.98
CA GLY A 50 -2.11 -4.03 0.23
C GLY A 50 -3.29 -3.45 -0.58
N LYS A 51 -3.51 -2.12 -0.63
CA LYS A 51 -4.64 -1.48 -1.37
C LYS A 51 -4.78 -1.98 -2.81
N THR A 52 -3.72 -1.89 -3.60
CA THR A 52 -3.69 -2.36 -4.99
C THR A 52 -3.91 -3.87 -5.10
N THR A 53 -3.40 -4.65 -4.15
CA THR A 53 -3.56 -6.11 -4.12
C THR A 53 -5.04 -6.48 -3.92
N VAL A 54 -5.71 -5.85 -2.97
CA VAL A 54 -7.14 -6.09 -2.71
C VAL A 54 -7.99 -5.67 -3.90
N ALA A 55 -7.68 -4.53 -4.55
CA ALA A 55 -8.38 -4.11 -5.78
C ALA A 55 -8.25 -5.15 -6.90
N ASN A 56 -7.08 -5.75 -7.09
CA ASN A 56 -6.86 -6.84 -8.06
C ASN A 56 -7.68 -8.09 -7.74
N ILE A 57 -7.78 -8.46 -6.45
CA ILE A 57 -8.59 -9.60 -6.02
C ILE A 57 -10.07 -9.33 -6.29
N ILE A 58 -10.57 -8.15 -5.96
CA ILE A 58 -11.97 -7.74 -6.24
C ILE A 58 -12.27 -7.85 -7.73
N ALA A 59 -11.42 -7.33 -8.59
CA ALA A 59 -11.63 -7.37 -10.03
C ALA A 59 -11.72 -8.80 -10.57
N ARG A 60 -10.88 -9.71 -10.08
CA ARG A 60 -10.91 -11.13 -10.45
C ARG A 60 -12.19 -11.82 -10.00
N GLN A 61 -12.62 -11.59 -8.75
CA GLN A 61 -13.83 -12.19 -8.22
C GLN A 61 -15.09 -11.68 -8.94
N ALA A 62 -15.15 -10.38 -9.23
CA ALA A 62 -16.24 -9.77 -9.98
C ALA A 62 -16.24 -10.12 -11.48
N LYS A 63 -15.18 -10.79 -12.00
CA LYS A 63 -14.98 -11.10 -13.43
C LYS A 63 -15.07 -9.86 -14.32
N LYS A 64 -14.73 -8.68 -13.78
CA LYS A 64 -14.70 -7.41 -14.51
C LYS A 64 -13.33 -7.20 -15.15
N ALA A 65 -13.32 -6.47 -16.25
CA ALA A 65 -12.08 -6.01 -16.85
C ALA A 65 -11.42 -4.97 -15.92
N LEU A 66 -10.19 -5.26 -15.45
CA LEU A 66 -9.44 -4.35 -14.58
C LEU A 66 -8.61 -3.38 -15.41
N TYR A 67 -8.88 -2.10 -15.24
CA TYR A 67 -8.03 -1.02 -15.73
C TYR A 67 -7.38 -0.31 -14.54
N THR A 68 -6.07 -0.14 -14.63
CA THR A 68 -5.29 0.55 -13.58
C THR A 68 -4.72 1.84 -14.14
N LEU A 69 -5.07 2.95 -13.54
CA LEU A 69 -4.51 4.27 -13.83
C LEU A 69 -3.87 4.84 -12.57
N ASN A 70 -2.78 5.58 -12.75
CA ASN A 70 -2.17 6.34 -11.68
C ASN A 70 -2.42 7.83 -11.92
N ALA A 71 -3.08 8.50 -10.97
CA ALA A 71 -3.48 9.90 -11.10
C ALA A 71 -2.29 10.87 -11.19
N THR A 72 -1.07 10.44 -10.82
CA THR A 72 0.14 11.26 -11.02
C THR A 72 0.52 11.43 -12.49
N THR A 73 0.18 10.45 -13.33
CA THR A 73 0.56 10.42 -14.75
C THR A 73 -0.62 10.39 -15.70
N ALA A 74 -1.79 9.93 -15.23
CA ALA A 74 -2.97 9.78 -16.05
C ALA A 74 -3.68 11.12 -16.30
N SER A 75 -4.27 11.23 -17.49
CA SER A 75 -5.12 12.33 -17.90
C SER A 75 -6.60 11.92 -17.91
N LEU A 76 -7.51 12.90 -18.03
CA LEU A 76 -8.93 12.61 -18.27
C LEU A 76 -9.15 11.87 -19.60
N GLN A 77 -8.26 12.04 -20.58
CA GLN A 77 -8.35 11.33 -21.84
C GLN A 77 -8.10 9.82 -21.63
N ASP A 78 -7.18 9.45 -20.74
CA ASP A 78 -6.93 8.05 -20.42
C ASP A 78 -8.17 7.40 -19.76
N VAL A 79 -8.85 8.12 -18.86
CA VAL A 79 -10.13 7.66 -18.32
C VAL A 79 -11.18 7.50 -19.43
N LYS A 80 -11.29 8.44 -20.35
CA LYS A 80 -12.24 8.34 -21.49
C LYS A 80 -11.89 7.16 -22.42
N ASN A 81 -10.61 6.87 -22.60
CA ASN A 81 -10.19 5.72 -23.40
C ASN A 81 -10.63 4.40 -22.74
N VAL A 82 -10.48 4.29 -21.41
CA VAL A 82 -11.03 3.14 -20.64
C VAL A 82 -12.54 3.02 -20.82
N MET A 83 -13.25 4.17 -20.87
CA MET A 83 -14.68 4.21 -21.09
C MET A 83 -15.13 3.70 -22.46
N ALA A 84 -14.30 3.91 -23.48
CA ALA A 84 -14.60 3.42 -24.82
C ALA A 84 -14.64 1.89 -24.91
N ASP A 85 -14.01 1.19 -23.96
CA ASP A 85 -14.02 -0.28 -23.89
C ASP A 85 -15.25 -0.84 -23.16
N VAL A 86 -16.07 0.02 -22.56
CA VAL A 86 -17.35 -0.40 -21.94
C VAL A 86 -18.30 -0.94 -23.03
N ASP A 87 -19.00 -2.01 -22.72
CA ASP A 87 -19.89 -2.74 -23.62
C ASP A 87 -19.21 -3.36 -24.87
N THR A 88 -17.89 -3.44 -24.87
CA THR A 88 -17.14 -4.16 -25.89
C THR A 88 -16.87 -5.61 -25.49
N MET A 89 -16.38 -6.42 -26.42
CA MET A 89 -15.91 -7.79 -26.12
C MET A 89 -14.76 -7.82 -25.09
N MET A 90 -14.09 -6.70 -24.85
CA MET A 90 -12.99 -6.57 -23.88
C MET A 90 -13.50 -6.49 -22.42
N ALA A 91 -14.75 -6.03 -22.22
CA ALA A 91 -15.32 -5.85 -20.88
C ALA A 91 -16.80 -6.30 -20.82
N PRO A 92 -17.11 -7.59 -21.06
CA PRO A 92 -18.49 -8.08 -21.17
C PRO A 92 -19.26 -7.98 -19.85
N ASN A 93 -18.56 -7.97 -18.72
CA ASN A 93 -19.15 -7.86 -17.37
C ASN A 93 -18.94 -6.47 -16.76
N GLY A 94 -18.62 -5.46 -17.57
CA GLY A 94 -18.29 -4.12 -17.12
C GLY A 94 -16.81 -3.95 -16.71
N ILE A 95 -16.50 -2.75 -16.31
CA ILE A 95 -15.13 -2.33 -15.98
C ILE A 95 -14.98 -2.08 -14.49
N LEU A 96 -13.87 -2.54 -13.92
CA LEU A 96 -13.36 -2.06 -12.66
C LEU A 96 -12.18 -1.13 -12.93
N LEU A 97 -12.37 0.15 -12.65
CA LEU A 97 -11.31 1.14 -12.73
C LEU A 97 -10.62 1.28 -11.38
N TYR A 98 -9.36 0.86 -11.29
CA TYR A 98 -8.50 1.15 -10.16
C TYR A 98 -7.72 2.42 -10.42
N LEU A 99 -8.01 3.47 -9.66
CA LEU A 99 -7.34 4.77 -9.75
C LEU A 99 -6.44 4.97 -8.54
N ASP A 100 -5.13 4.84 -8.75
CA ASP A 100 -4.12 5.01 -7.72
C ASP A 100 -3.78 6.49 -7.52
N GLU A 101 -3.56 6.89 -6.27
CA GLU A 101 -3.18 8.24 -5.84
C GLU A 101 -4.16 9.34 -6.32
N ILE A 102 -5.47 9.10 -6.13
CA ILE A 102 -6.56 9.98 -6.62
C ILE A 102 -6.42 11.44 -6.20
N GLN A 103 -5.73 11.75 -5.10
CA GLN A 103 -5.50 13.13 -4.64
C GLN A 103 -4.75 14.00 -5.64
N TYR A 104 -4.02 13.40 -6.59
CA TYR A 104 -3.35 14.14 -7.67
C TYR A 104 -4.30 14.57 -8.80
N PHE A 105 -5.50 14.02 -8.86
CA PHE A 105 -6.54 14.53 -9.74
C PHE A 105 -7.13 15.82 -9.15
N ASN A 106 -7.14 16.89 -9.95
CA ASN A 106 -7.81 18.11 -9.54
C ASN A 106 -9.33 17.94 -9.45
N LYS A 107 -10.03 18.90 -8.83
CA LYS A 107 -11.46 18.83 -8.59
C LYS A 107 -12.29 18.60 -9.86
N LYS A 108 -11.91 19.21 -11.01
CA LYS A 108 -12.60 19.03 -12.29
C LYS A 108 -12.43 17.62 -12.82
N GLN A 109 -11.24 17.04 -12.68
CA GLN A 109 -10.96 15.67 -13.09
C GLN A 109 -11.75 14.68 -12.23
N GLN A 110 -11.77 14.87 -10.90
CA GLN A 110 -12.58 14.05 -10.02
C GLN A 110 -14.08 14.20 -10.29
N GLN A 111 -14.56 15.40 -10.60
CA GLN A 111 -15.96 15.64 -10.97
C GLN A 111 -16.34 14.92 -12.27
N SER A 112 -15.46 14.87 -13.24
CA SER A 112 -15.71 14.16 -14.51
C SER A 112 -15.83 12.65 -14.32
N LEU A 113 -15.25 12.06 -13.25
CA LEU A 113 -15.45 10.64 -12.93
C LEU A 113 -16.91 10.33 -12.58
N LEU A 114 -17.66 11.28 -12.02
CA LEU A 114 -19.06 11.06 -11.62
C LEU A 114 -19.96 10.66 -12.79
N GLU A 115 -19.78 11.29 -13.96
CA GLU A 115 -20.55 10.98 -15.17
C GLU A 115 -20.45 9.50 -15.56
N PHE A 116 -19.30 8.90 -15.28
CA PHE A 116 -19.02 7.51 -15.62
C PHE A 116 -19.53 6.53 -14.55
N LEU A 117 -19.56 6.95 -13.30
CA LEU A 117 -20.06 6.13 -12.18
C LEU A 117 -21.59 6.04 -12.17
N GLU A 118 -22.27 7.12 -12.57
CA GLU A 118 -23.74 7.18 -12.58
C GLU A 118 -24.37 6.22 -13.58
N ASN A 119 -23.65 5.84 -14.64
CA ASN A 119 -24.12 4.88 -15.63
C ASN A 119 -24.08 3.42 -15.13
N GLY A 120 -23.49 3.13 -13.98
CA GLY A 120 -23.43 1.80 -13.37
C GLY A 120 -22.56 0.76 -14.11
N LYS A 121 -21.96 1.14 -15.26
CA LYS A 121 -21.11 0.25 -16.07
C LYS A 121 -19.68 0.15 -15.59
N ILE A 122 -19.28 1.10 -14.75
CA ILE A 122 -17.95 1.17 -14.15
C ILE A 122 -18.07 1.12 -12.64
N THR A 123 -17.24 0.30 -12.05
CA THR A 123 -17.00 0.29 -10.61
C THR A 123 -15.65 0.98 -10.36
N LEU A 124 -15.63 2.00 -9.52
CA LEU A 124 -14.41 2.70 -9.14
C LEU A 124 -13.85 2.13 -7.84
N ILE A 125 -12.58 1.79 -7.84
CA ILE A 125 -11.78 1.64 -6.62
C ILE A 125 -10.68 2.70 -6.70
N ALA A 126 -10.78 3.73 -5.88
CA ALA A 126 -9.74 4.74 -5.76
C ALA A 126 -8.83 4.44 -4.57
N SER A 127 -7.54 4.74 -4.67
CA SER A 127 -6.61 4.68 -3.55
C SER A 127 -5.93 6.01 -3.32
N THR A 128 -5.59 6.27 -2.07
CA THR A 128 -4.84 7.46 -1.64
C THR A 128 -4.01 7.15 -0.40
N THR A 129 -2.87 7.82 -0.26
CA THR A 129 -2.10 7.85 0.99
C THR A 129 -2.59 8.93 1.94
N GLU A 130 -3.33 9.91 1.42
CA GLU A 130 -3.82 11.07 2.15
C GLU A 130 -5.21 10.84 2.75
N ASN A 131 -5.62 11.67 3.70
CA ASN A 131 -6.96 11.61 4.27
C ASN A 131 -8.01 11.97 3.20
N PRO A 132 -8.90 11.03 2.81
CA PRO A 132 -9.82 11.22 1.69
C PRO A 132 -10.80 12.36 1.89
N TYR A 133 -11.14 12.70 3.12
CA TYR A 133 -12.11 13.76 3.44
C TYR A 133 -11.58 15.18 3.12
N PHE A 134 -10.27 15.35 2.96
CA PHE A 134 -9.67 16.63 2.58
C PHE A 134 -9.37 16.74 1.08
N TYR A 135 -9.07 15.62 0.44
CA TYR A 135 -8.53 15.61 -0.93
C TYR A 135 -9.51 15.10 -1.98
N ILE A 136 -10.51 14.30 -1.57
CA ILE A 136 -11.48 13.75 -2.52
C ILE A 136 -12.73 14.61 -2.57
N TYR A 137 -13.25 14.80 -3.78
CA TYR A 137 -14.46 15.57 -4.02
C TYR A 137 -15.67 14.94 -3.32
N ASN A 138 -16.41 15.73 -2.55
CA ASN A 138 -17.51 15.27 -1.70
C ASN A 138 -18.56 14.42 -2.45
N ALA A 139 -18.82 14.73 -3.71
CA ALA A 139 -19.77 13.95 -4.50
C ALA A 139 -19.27 12.54 -4.84
N LEU A 140 -17.96 12.32 -4.92
CA LEU A 140 -17.37 10.97 -5.02
C LEU A 140 -17.44 10.24 -3.66
N LEU A 141 -17.11 10.94 -2.58
CA LEU A 141 -17.20 10.38 -1.22
C LEU A 141 -18.61 9.89 -0.90
N SER A 142 -19.64 10.70 -1.23
CA SER A 142 -21.05 10.33 -0.98
C SER A 142 -21.54 9.11 -1.76
N ARG A 143 -20.84 8.74 -2.84
CA ARG A 143 -21.15 7.60 -3.69
C ARG A 143 -20.21 6.41 -3.53
N SER A 144 -19.31 6.48 -2.54
CA SER A 144 -18.27 5.49 -2.31
C SER A 144 -18.21 5.09 -0.85
N THR A 145 -17.79 3.86 -0.58
CA THR A 145 -17.50 3.42 0.78
C THR A 145 -16.00 3.53 1.04
N VAL A 146 -15.63 4.19 2.13
CA VAL A 146 -14.24 4.45 2.50
C VAL A 146 -13.74 3.36 3.45
N PHE A 147 -12.57 2.80 3.16
CA PHE A 147 -11.89 1.80 3.98
C PHE A 147 -10.47 2.23 4.31
N GLU A 148 -10.13 2.21 5.60
CA GLU A 148 -8.80 2.53 6.10
C GLU A 148 -7.90 1.31 6.13
N PHE A 149 -6.80 1.38 5.39
CA PHE A 149 -5.71 0.41 5.45
C PHE A 149 -4.66 0.89 6.47
N LYS A 150 -4.44 0.12 7.51
CA LYS A 150 -3.49 0.45 8.57
C LYS A 150 -2.09 -0.07 8.25
N PRO A 151 -1.03 0.57 8.78
CA PRO A 151 0.31 -0.01 8.75
C PRO A 151 0.27 -1.44 9.29
N LEU A 152 1.06 -2.35 8.71
CA LEU A 152 1.10 -3.72 9.18
C LEU A 152 2.00 -3.84 10.41
N SER A 153 1.61 -4.75 11.32
CA SER A 153 2.49 -5.16 12.41
C SER A 153 3.68 -5.97 11.87
N VAL A 154 4.73 -6.08 12.69
CA VAL A 154 5.87 -6.94 12.37
C VAL A 154 5.40 -8.38 12.16
N GLU A 155 4.54 -8.87 13.04
CA GLU A 155 3.99 -10.22 13.02
C GLU A 155 3.16 -10.48 11.75
N ASP A 156 2.38 -9.51 11.29
CA ASP A 156 1.60 -9.63 10.05
C ASP A 156 2.49 -9.56 8.79
N THR A 157 3.68 -8.96 8.89
CA THR A 157 4.62 -8.80 7.76
C THR A 157 5.52 -10.03 7.58
N ILE A 158 5.88 -10.74 8.66
CA ILE A 158 6.77 -11.91 8.63
C ILE A 158 6.35 -12.96 7.59
N PRO A 159 5.07 -13.40 7.50
CA PRO A 159 4.66 -14.41 6.53
C PRO A 159 4.92 -14.01 5.07
N ALA A 160 4.80 -12.71 4.75
CA ALA A 160 5.08 -12.21 3.42
C ALA A 160 6.59 -12.22 3.12
N VAL A 161 7.42 -11.89 4.10
CA VAL A 161 8.89 -11.97 3.99
C VAL A 161 9.34 -13.41 3.79
N GLU A 162 8.84 -14.35 4.61
CA GLU A 162 9.15 -15.77 4.48
C GLU A 162 8.77 -16.33 3.12
N ARG A 163 7.59 -15.95 2.62
CA ARG A 163 7.15 -16.34 1.28
C ARG A 163 8.11 -15.82 0.21
N GLY A 164 8.56 -14.56 0.34
CA GLY A 164 9.56 -13.98 -0.57
C GLY A 164 10.89 -14.74 -0.55
N LEU A 165 11.42 -15.05 0.64
CA LEU A 165 12.65 -15.81 0.83
C LEU A 165 12.55 -17.23 0.23
N ARG A 166 11.42 -17.92 0.42
CA ARG A 166 11.19 -19.26 -0.17
C ARG A 166 11.15 -19.21 -1.69
N ILE A 167 10.53 -18.22 -2.27
CA ILE A 167 10.48 -18.07 -3.73
C ILE A 167 11.87 -17.81 -4.30
N GLU A 168 12.68 -16.97 -3.64
CA GLU A 168 14.08 -16.79 -4.06
C GLU A 168 14.90 -18.07 -3.87
N GLN A 169 14.64 -18.85 -2.82
CA GLN A 169 15.26 -20.15 -2.62
C GLN A 169 14.92 -21.14 -3.75
N GLU A 170 13.65 -21.21 -4.17
CA GLU A 170 13.20 -22.08 -5.26
C GLU A 170 13.79 -21.68 -6.62
N ARG A 171 14.06 -20.38 -6.82
CA ARG A 171 14.65 -19.85 -8.07
C ARG A 171 16.17 -19.96 -8.11
N SER A 172 16.77 -20.06 -6.95
CA SER A 172 18.21 -20.11 -6.84
C SER A 172 18.78 -21.40 -7.44
N GLN A 173 19.84 -21.26 -8.22
CA GLN A 173 20.61 -22.43 -8.71
C GLN A 173 21.50 -23.05 -7.64
N LEU A 174 21.80 -22.30 -6.59
CA LEU A 174 22.57 -22.71 -5.43
C LEU A 174 21.67 -22.81 -4.20
N PRO A 175 21.98 -23.66 -3.23
CA PRO A 175 21.27 -23.67 -1.95
C PRO A 175 21.27 -22.29 -1.34
N PHE A 176 20.09 -21.72 -1.07
CA PHE A 176 19.94 -20.42 -0.43
C PHE A 176 19.36 -20.61 0.97
N THR A 177 20.08 -20.11 1.97
CA THR A 177 19.70 -20.24 3.39
C THR A 177 19.91 -18.91 4.11
N TRP A 178 19.21 -18.76 5.25
CA TRP A 178 19.26 -17.55 6.08
C TRP A 178 19.16 -17.89 7.56
N GLU A 179 19.57 -16.96 8.43
CA GLU A 179 19.37 -17.07 9.87
C GLU A 179 17.89 -16.92 10.25
N GLU A 180 17.46 -17.60 11.32
CA GLU A 180 16.08 -17.66 11.80
C GLU A 180 15.48 -16.25 12.04
N ASP A 181 16.29 -15.31 12.53
CA ASP A 181 15.87 -13.94 12.84
C ASP A 181 15.77 -13.01 11.61
N VAL A 182 16.21 -13.43 10.43
CA VAL A 182 16.19 -12.58 9.21
C VAL A 182 14.78 -12.12 8.84
N PRO A 183 13.74 -12.98 8.78
CA PRO A 183 12.39 -12.54 8.45
C PRO A 183 11.86 -11.47 9.40
N ARG A 184 12.07 -11.65 10.71
CA ARG A 184 11.63 -10.71 11.74
C ARG A 184 12.39 -9.38 11.64
N THR A 185 13.70 -9.43 11.39
CA THR A 185 14.55 -8.24 11.25
C THR A 185 14.14 -7.41 10.02
N VAL A 186 13.88 -8.06 8.88
CA VAL A 186 13.37 -7.40 7.66
C VAL A 186 12.01 -6.77 7.92
N ALA A 187 11.08 -7.52 8.53
CA ALA A 187 9.74 -7.03 8.82
C ALA A 187 9.75 -5.80 9.75
N ALA A 188 10.60 -5.82 10.79
CA ALA A 188 10.75 -4.70 11.72
C ALA A 188 11.31 -3.44 11.03
N GLY A 189 12.25 -3.60 10.08
CA GLY A 189 12.89 -2.49 9.38
C GLY A 189 12.04 -1.84 8.28
N CYS A 190 10.86 -2.37 7.98
CA CYS A 190 10.04 -1.90 6.88
C CYS A 190 8.89 -0.97 7.29
N GLY A 191 8.66 -0.77 8.60
CA GLY A 191 7.65 0.16 9.10
C GLY A 191 6.22 -0.15 8.63
N GLY A 192 5.89 -1.45 8.41
CA GLY A 192 4.56 -1.88 7.98
C GLY A 192 4.28 -1.79 6.48
N ASP A 193 5.30 -1.52 5.66
CA ASP A 193 5.24 -1.54 4.19
C ASP A 193 5.74 -2.89 3.65
N VAL A 194 4.81 -3.77 3.22
CA VAL A 194 5.15 -5.10 2.68
C VAL A 194 5.92 -5.01 1.37
N ARG A 195 5.65 -4.02 0.52
CA ARG A 195 6.39 -3.85 -0.74
C ARG A 195 7.87 -3.59 -0.46
N LYS A 196 8.14 -2.74 0.54
CA LYS A 196 9.50 -2.45 1.01
C LYS A 196 10.14 -3.71 1.59
N ALA A 197 9.39 -4.50 2.36
CA ALA A 197 9.89 -5.76 2.93
C ALA A 197 10.29 -6.77 1.84
N ILE A 198 9.49 -6.94 0.81
CA ILE A 198 9.79 -7.86 -0.29
C ILE A 198 10.94 -7.36 -1.16
N ASN A 199 11.03 -6.05 -1.41
CA ASN A 199 12.18 -5.47 -2.09
C ASN A 199 13.48 -5.69 -1.28
N ALA A 200 13.40 -5.63 0.05
CA ALA A 200 14.53 -5.96 0.92
C ALA A 200 14.95 -7.42 0.79
N VAL A 201 14.01 -8.36 0.68
CA VAL A 201 14.29 -9.78 0.42
C VAL A 201 15.06 -9.96 -0.89
N GLU A 202 14.61 -9.32 -1.98
CA GLU A 202 15.29 -9.37 -3.28
C GLU A 202 16.72 -8.83 -3.20
N LEU A 203 16.94 -7.75 -2.46
CA LEU A 203 18.27 -7.18 -2.25
C LEU A 203 19.16 -8.09 -1.39
N LEU A 204 18.61 -8.69 -0.34
CA LEU A 204 19.34 -9.66 0.50
C LEU A 204 19.77 -10.89 -0.32
N TYR A 205 18.90 -11.43 -1.15
CA TYR A 205 19.25 -12.53 -2.04
C TYR A 205 20.39 -12.16 -2.97
N ARG A 206 20.34 -10.97 -3.61
CA ARG A 206 21.38 -10.49 -4.53
C ARG A 206 22.71 -10.19 -3.84
N SER A 207 22.70 -9.87 -2.56
CA SER A 207 23.88 -9.57 -1.74
C SER A 207 24.35 -10.75 -0.88
N ALA A 208 23.68 -11.91 -1.00
CA ALA A 208 23.97 -13.08 -0.18
C ALA A 208 25.44 -13.55 -0.35
N LYS A 209 26.07 -13.93 0.76
CA LYS A 209 27.45 -14.36 0.78
C LYS A 209 27.57 -15.84 0.46
N PRO A 210 28.65 -16.27 -0.27
CA PRO A 210 28.90 -17.69 -0.47
C PRO A 210 29.27 -18.36 0.86
N LYS A 211 28.61 -19.48 1.18
CA LYS A 211 28.90 -20.30 2.36
C LYS A 211 28.59 -21.76 2.04
N ASP A 212 29.52 -22.65 2.30
CA ASP A 212 29.36 -24.12 2.18
C ASP A 212 28.80 -24.58 0.82
N GLY A 213 29.19 -23.92 -0.27
CA GLY A 213 28.71 -24.22 -1.61
C GLY A 213 27.33 -23.65 -1.95
N GLY A 214 26.75 -22.84 -1.09
CA GLY A 214 25.50 -22.12 -1.27
C GLY A 214 25.60 -20.63 -1.02
N LEU A 215 24.43 -19.98 -0.92
CA LEU A 215 24.26 -18.57 -0.57
C LEU A 215 23.66 -18.47 0.83
N TYR A 216 24.15 -17.53 1.62
CA TYR A 216 23.76 -17.35 3.00
C TYR A 216 23.54 -15.87 3.37
N VAL A 217 22.49 -15.60 4.13
CA VAL A 217 22.16 -14.27 4.64
C VAL A 217 22.12 -14.31 6.16
N THR A 218 22.84 -13.36 6.78
CA THR A 218 22.88 -13.19 8.23
C THR A 218 21.87 -12.15 8.70
N ARG A 219 21.55 -12.16 9.99
CA ARG A 219 20.79 -11.10 10.65
C ARG A 219 21.45 -9.73 10.50
N ASP A 220 22.77 -9.67 10.55
CA ASP A 220 23.51 -8.41 10.41
C ASP A 220 23.36 -7.82 8.99
N ASP A 221 23.32 -8.64 7.94
CA ASP A 221 23.05 -8.19 6.58
C ASP A 221 21.64 -7.58 6.50
N ALA A 222 20.65 -8.20 7.15
CA ALA A 222 19.28 -7.67 7.23
C ALA A 222 19.19 -6.36 8.03
N LEU A 223 19.93 -6.24 9.14
CA LEU A 223 20.00 -5.00 9.93
C LEU A 223 20.63 -3.86 9.15
N GLN A 224 21.73 -4.07 8.46
CA GLN A 224 22.38 -3.06 7.63
C GLN A 224 21.42 -2.54 6.55
N LEU A 225 20.69 -3.43 5.89
CA LEU A 225 19.71 -3.04 4.87
C LEU A 225 18.56 -2.23 5.48
N SER A 226 18.08 -2.61 6.64
CA SER A 226 17.00 -1.92 7.38
C SER A 226 17.40 -0.52 7.80
N GLN A 227 18.63 -0.33 8.29
CA GLN A 227 19.17 0.97 8.69
C GLN A 227 19.33 1.92 7.49
N CYS A 228 19.81 1.43 6.34
CA CYS A 228 19.86 2.21 5.10
C CYS A 228 18.48 2.65 4.62
N SER A 229 17.45 1.88 4.89
CA SER A 229 16.06 2.19 4.56
C SER A 229 15.45 3.21 5.52
N ALA A 230 15.73 3.13 6.82
CA ALA A 230 15.21 4.05 7.84
C ALA A 230 15.71 5.48 7.64
N MET A 231 17.00 5.67 7.30
CA MET A 231 17.58 6.99 7.04
C MET A 231 16.92 7.76 5.87
N ARG A 232 16.24 7.07 4.94
CA ARG A 232 15.48 7.72 3.84
C ARG A 232 14.05 8.10 4.22
N TYR A 233 13.47 7.44 5.21
CA TYR A 233 12.05 7.60 5.57
C TYR A 233 11.77 8.83 6.44
N ASP A 234 12.76 9.28 7.21
CA ASP A 234 12.64 10.40 8.18
C ASP A 234 12.50 11.78 7.52
N ARG A 235 12.68 11.88 6.20
CA ARG A 235 12.64 13.17 5.49
C ARG A 235 11.27 13.61 4.98
N GLU A 236 10.29 12.70 4.85
CA GLU A 236 8.97 12.97 4.25
C GLU A 236 7.82 12.41 5.09
N GLY A 237 8.05 12.09 6.38
CA GLY A 237 7.07 11.39 7.20
C GLY A 237 5.96 12.29 7.74
N ASP A 238 4.73 11.78 7.72
CA ASP A 238 3.54 12.36 8.36
C ASP A 238 3.76 12.63 9.86
N ASP A 239 4.65 11.88 10.53
CA ASP A 239 5.03 12.06 11.94
C ASP A 239 5.55 13.49 12.21
N HIS A 240 6.29 14.10 11.27
CA HIS A 240 6.75 15.48 11.41
C HIS A 240 5.59 16.48 11.39
N TYR A 241 4.63 16.30 10.50
CA TYR A 241 3.42 17.14 10.43
C TYR A 241 2.51 16.91 11.63
N ASP A 242 2.41 15.69 12.11
CA ASP A 242 1.63 15.35 13.31
C ASP A 242 2.26 15.96 14.56
N LEU A 243 3.58 15.93 14.71
CA LEU A 243 4.33 16.61 15.79
C LEU A 243 4.14 18.12 15.73
N LEU A 244 4.25 18.75 14.54
CA LEU A 244 3.97 20.18 14.37
C LEU A 244 2.52 20.53 14.67
N SER A 245 1.57 19.71 14.23
CA SER A 245 0.16 19.88 14.52
C SER A 245 -0.14 19.75 16.01
N ALA A 246 0.45 18.78 16.68
CA ALA A 246 0.35 18.59 18.13
C ALA A 246 0.96 19.77 18.89
N LEU A 247 2.14 20.27 18.47
CA LEU A 247 2.77 21.45 19.03
C LEU A 247 1.88 22.70 18.88
N HIS A 248 1.32 22.93 17.70
CA HIS A 248 0.39 24.05 17.47
C HIS A 248 -0.87 23.93 18.33
N LYS A 249 -1.40 22.72 18.52
CA LYS A 249 -2.58 22.50 19.38
C LYS A 249 -2.25 22.72 20.86
N SER A 250 -1.08 22.30 21.35
CA SER A 250 -0.65 22.53 22.73
C SER A 250 -0.44 24.02 23.02
N ILE A 251 0.15 24.78 22.08
CA ILE A 251 0.30 26.24 22.19
C ILE A 251 -1.08 26.92 22.24
N ARG A 252 -2.00 26.54 21.36
CA ARG A 252 -3.37 27.11 21.35
C ARG A 252 -4.17 26.71 22.59
N GLY A 253 -3.93 25.51 23.13
CA GLY A 253 -4.55 25.01 24.35
C GLY A 253 -3.95 25.58 25.62
N SER A 254 -2.92 26.46 25.53
CA SER A 254 -2.16 27.01 26.65
C SER A 254 -1.61 25.93 27.59
N ASP A 255 -1.13 24.82 27.02
CA ASP A 255 -0.43 23.75 27.72
C ASP A 255 1.10 23.91 27.52
N PRO A 256 1.79 24.60 28.44
CA PRO A 256 3.21 24.88 28.28
C PRO A 256 4.08 23.63 28.40
N ASP A 257 3.68 22.65 29.21
CA ASP A 257 4.47 21.43 29.44
C ASP A 257 4.48 20.57 28.19
N ALA A 258 3.31 20.35 27.55
CA ALA A 258 3.20 19.64 26.30
C ALA A 258 3.91 20.38 25.16
N ALA A 259 3.80 21.73 25.10
CA ALA A 259 4.48 22.52 24.08
C ALA A 259 6.02 22.44 24.19
N VAL A 260 6.57 22.52 25.39
CA VAL A 260 8.01 22.38 25.64
C VAL A 260 8.49 20.97 25.28
N TYR A 261 7.77 19.94 25.70
CA TYR A 261 8.10 18.54 25.39
C TYR A 261 8.16 18.27 23.88
N LEU A 262 7.12 18.70 23.15
CA LEU A 262 7.05 18.53 21.69
C LEU A 262 8.11 19.37 20.96
N SER A 263 8.44 20.56 21.44
CA SER A 263 9.51 21.38 20.87
C SER A 263 10.88 20.75 21.04
N LEU A 264 11.15 20.09 22.19
CA LEU A 264 12.39 19.38 22.46
C LEU A 264 12.55 18.15 21.54
N ILE A 265 11.48 17.41 21.26
CA ILE A 265 11.49 16.30 20.28
C ILE A 265 11.87 16.83 18.90
N HIS A 266 11.29 17.94 18.48
CA HIS A 266 11.56 18.58 17.18
C HIS A 266 13.00 19.11 17.08
N ILE A 267 13.57 19.66 18.17
CA ILE A 267 14.95 20.16 18.22
C ILE A 267 15.98 19.02 18.31
N SER A 268 15.64 17.90 18.97
CA SER A 268 16.55 16.76 19.14
C SER A 268 16.68 15.90 17.88
N GLU A 269 15.81 16.10 16.88
CA GLU A 269 16.01 15.59 15.53
C GLU A 269 16.76 16.65 14.68
N PRO A 270 18.11 16.64 14.65
CA PRO A 270 18.84 17.64 13.90
C PRO A 270 18.56 17.44 12.40
N THR A 271 17.88 18.41 11.79
CA THR A 271 17.93 18.62 10.35
C THR A 271 19.39 18.83 9.95
N ARG A 272 20.10 17.77 9.67
CA ARG A 272 21.41 17.86 9.00
C ARG A 272 21.15 18.29 7.57
N HIS A 273 21.48 19.56 7.30
CA HIS A 273 21.60 20.12 5.97
C HIS A 273 22.61 19.35 5.12
#